data_a93ec11843d960cf14d992786253b7a0
#
_entry.id   a93ec11843d960cf14d992786253b7a0
#
_cell.length_a   1.000
_cell.length_b   1.000
_cell.length_c   1.000
_cell.angle_alpha   90.00
_cell.angle_beta   90.00
_cell.angle_gamma   90.00
#
_symmetry.space_group_name_H-M   'P 1'
#
loop_
_entity.id
_entity.type
_entity.pdbx_description
1 polymer ?
#
loop_
_entity_poly.entity_id
_entity_poly.type
_entity_poly.pdbx_seq_one_letter_code
_entity_poly.pdbx_strand_id
1 'polypeptide(L)'
;AFIVSRFFDTNPKVIARFPRYVELRNNNQNWSSWTSQDFLDLQIMFNLAWTDPKYLAQEPLKGLVSKGRNYSEEDKVVLLNEHSKLIDKVIPTHAELWKTGQIEITTTPYAHPILPLIFDTNLAAVGDIGAELPTNRFNKPTDAAIQVEKGLDLAEKLLGQRPTGMWPAEGAVSQEVL
;
A
#
# COMPACT_ATOMS: atom_id res chain seq x y z
N ALA A 1 -4.91 -15.07 -19.23
CA ALA A 1 -6.25 -14.48 -19.00
C ALA A 1 -6.33 -13.82 -17.63
N PHE A 2 -6.15 -14.57 -16.54
CA PHE A 2 -6.29 -14.04 -15.18
C PHE A 2 -5.41 -12.81 -14.88
N ILE A 3 -4.13 -12.84 -15.26
CA ILE A 3 -3.20 -11.72 -15.02
C ILE A 3 -3.66 -10.47 -15.78
N VAL A 4 -4.03 -10.59 -17.06
CA VAL A 4 -4.46 -9.45 -17.88
C VAL A 4 -5.73 -8.80 -17.32
N SER A 5 -6.70 -9.60 -16.83
CA SER A 5 -7.92 -9.06 -16.25
C SER A 5 -7.67 -8.19 -15.00
N ARG A 6 -6.64 -8.50 -14.22
CA ARG A 6 -6.28 -7.74 -13.01
C ARG A 6 -5.85 -6.31 -13.29
N PHE A 7 -5.28 -6.03 -14.45
CA PHE A 7 -4.96 -4.67 -14.86
C PHE A 7 -6.19 -3.78 -15.07
N PHE A 8 -7.39 -4.37 -15.18
CA PHE A 8 -8.65 -3.64 -15.33
C PHE A 8 -9.53 -3.69 -14.08
N ASP A 9 -9.03 -4.29 -12.99
CA ASP A 9 -9.72 -4.39 -11.71
C ASP A 9 -9.56 -3.08 -10.91
N THR A 10 -10.12 -2.02 -11.48
CA THR A 10 -10.10 -0.67 -10.91
C THR A 10 -11.37 0.10 -11.25
N ASN A 11 -11.55 1.28 -10.64
CA ASN A 11 -12.72 2.11 -10.87
C ASN A 11 -12.85 2.49 -12.36
N PRO A 12 -13.99 2.22 -13.01
CA PRO A 12 -14.20 2.57 -14.43
C PRO A 12 -13.93 4.05 -14.76
N LYS A 13 -14.16 4.98 -13.82
CA LYS A 13 -13.89 6.41 -14.00
C LYS A 13 -12.38 6.68 -14.16
N VAL A 14 -11.54 5.88 -13.53
CA VAL A 14 -10.08 5.99 -13.64
C VAL A 14 -9.65 5.56 -15.05
N ILE A 15 -10.15 4.42 -15.52
CA ILE A 15 -9.87 3.90 -16.88
C ILE A 15 -10.35 4.88 -17.94
N ALA A 16 -11.54 5.47 -17.77
CA ALA A 16 -12.15 6.39 -18.73
C ALA A 16 -11.33 7.66 -19.01
N ARG A 17 -10.36 8.00 -18.14
CA ARG A 17 -9.44 9.12 -18.37
C ARG A 17 -8.45 8.88 -19.51
N PHE A 18 -8.24 7.62 -19.90
CA PHE A 18 -7.21 7.21 -20.86
C PHE A 18 -7.84 6.41 -22.00
N PRO A 19 -8.04 7.01 -23.20
CA PRO A 19 -8.70 6.35 -24.32
C PRO A 19 -8.09 4.99 -24.70
N ARG A 20 -6.75 4.89 -24.74
CA ARG A 20 -6.05 3.64 -25.04
C ARG A 20 -6.31 2.56 -23.97
N TYR A 21 -6.43 2.94 -22.70
CA TYR A 21 -6.75 2.00 -21.63
C TYR A 21 -8.18 1.43 -21.78
N VAL A 22 -9.12 2.29 -22.21
CA VAL A 22 -10.51 1.85 -22.54
C VAL A 22 -10.51 0.86 -23.71
N GLU A 23 -9.74 1.14 -24.78
CA GLU A 23 -9.62 0.22 -25.93
C GLU A 23 -9.11 -1.16 -25.48
N LEU A 24 -8.03 -1.21 -24.71
CA LEU A 24 -7.44 -2.45 -24.19
C LEU A 24 -8.42 -3.20 -23.28
N ARG A 25 -9.15 -2.50 -22.44
CA ARG A 25 -10.19 -3.08 -21.59
C ARG A 25 -11.29 -3.72 -22.41
N ASN A 26 -11.80 -3.03 -23.43
CA ASN A 26 -12.88 -3.54 -24.28
C ASN A 26 -12.44 -4.77 -25.10
N ASN A 27 -11.15 -4.91 -25.36
CA ASN A 27 -10.56 -6.03 -26.08
C ASN A 27 -9.87 -7.07 -25.17
N ASN A 28 -10.10 -7.03 -23.87
CA ASN A 28 -9.38 -7.88 -22.91
C ASN A 28 -9.66 -9.39 -23.07
N GLN A 29 -10.80 -9.76 -23.61
CA GLN A 29 -11.14 -11.17 -23.90
C GLN A 29 -10.25 -11.77 -25.01
N ASN A 30 -9.75 -10.92 -25.91
CA ASN A 30 -8.90 -11.30 -27.04
C ASN A 30 -7.40 -11.10 -26.78
N TRP A 31 -6.98 -11.06 -25.51
CA TRP A 31 -5.59 -10.78 -25.09
C TRP A 31 -4.55 -11.68 -25.76
N SER A 32 -4.92 -12.89 -26.21
CA SER A 32 -4.02 -13.82 -26.93
C SER A 32 -3.61 -13.31 -28.32
N SER A 33 -4.36 -12.36 -28.88
CA SER A 33 -4.03 -11.71 -30.17
C SER A 33 -3.28 -10.38 -29.98
N TRP A 34 -2.99 -9.99 -28.74
CA TRP A 34 -2.30 -8.74 -28.47
C TRP A 34 -0.83 -8.79 -28.87
N THR A 35 -0.35 -7.69 -29.36
CA THR A 35 1.06 -7.45 -29.66
C THR A 35 1.85 -7.09 -28.38
N SER A 36 3.18 -7.15 -28.46
CA SER A 36 4.02 -6.65 -27.38
C SER A 36 3.75 -5.17 -27.06
N GLN A 37 3.37 -4.38 -28.08
CA GLN A 37 2.99 -2.98 -27.90
C GLN A 37 1.72 -2.82 -27.06
N ASP A 38 0.71 -3.68 -27.25
CA ASP A 38 -0.52 -3.65 -26.46
C ASP A 38 -0.22 -3.92 -24.97
N PHE A 39 0.65 -4.86 -24.68
CA PHE A 39 1.07 -5.15 -23.31
C PHE A 39 1.91 -4.01 -22.70
N LEU A 40 2.78 -3.38 -23.47
CA LEU A 40 3.55 -2.23 -22.99
C LEU A 40 2.64 -1.01 -22.72
N ASP A 41 1.73 -0.72 -23.64
CA ASP A 41 0.72 0.32 -23.45
C ASP A 41 -0.12 0.04 -22.18
N LEU A 42 -0.54 -1.23 -21.95
CA LEU A 42 -1.30 -1.60 -20.77
C LEU A 42 -0.52 -1.34 -19.47
N GLN A 43 0.75 -1.74 -19.42
CA GLN A 43 1.60 -1.55 -18.24
C GLN A 43 1.73 -0.07 -17.89
N ILE A 44 1.97 0.78 -18.90
CA ILE A 44 2.14 2.22 -18.69
C ILE A 44 0.81 2.88 -18.32
N MET A 45 -0.27 2.56 -19.02
CA MET A 45 -1.60 3.11 -18.74
C MET A 45 -2.10 2.75 -17.34
N PHE A 46 -1.88 1.51 -16.90
CA PHE A 46 -2.21 1.09 -15.53
C PHE A 46 -1.50 1.97 -14.50
N ASN A 47 -0.19 2.14 -14.64
CA ASN A 47 0.59 2.95 -13.71
C ASN A 47 0.23 4.44 -13.75
N LEU A 48 0.01 5.03 -14.93
CA LEU A 48 -0.49 6.39 -15.06
C LEU A 48 -1.87 6.56 -14.42
N ALA A 49 -2.74 5.57 -14.55
CA ALA A 49 -4.09 5.60 -13.99
C ALA A 49 -4.09 5.67 -12.45
N TRP A 50 -3.13 5.06 -11.79
CA TRP A 50 -2.94 5.10 -10.34
C TRP A 50 -2.12 6.31 -9.84
N THR A 51 -1.61 7.12 -10.74
CA THR A 51 -0.87 8.34 -10.38
C THR A 51 -1.84 9.50 -10.12
N ASP A 52 -1.59 10.25 -9.06
CA ASP A 52 -2.40 11.41 -8.70
C ASP A 52 -2.40 12.45 -9.83
N PRO A 53 -3.58 13.03 -10.20
CA PRO A 53 -3.71 14.01 -11.27
C PRO A 53 -2.78 15.22 -11.14
N LYS A 54 -2.43 15.64 -9.93
CA LYS A 54 -1.50 16.74 -9.69
C LYS A 54 -0.10 16.45 -10.28
N TYR A 55 0.36 15.20 -10.17
CA TYR A 55 1.65 14.78 -10.73
C TYR A 55 1.55 14.52 -12.24
N LEU A 56 0.42 13.97 -12.71
CA LEU A 56 0.17 13.79 -14.14
C LEU A 56 0.17 15.11 -14.93
N ALA A 57 -0.11 16.23 -14.26
CA ALA A 57 -0.06 17.57 -14.88
C ALA A 57 1.35 18.16 -15.00
N GLN A 58 2.37 17.48 -14.48
CA GLN A 58 3.77 17.95 -14.45
C GLN A 58 4.65 17.08 -15.36
N GLU A 59 5.69 17.71 -15.95
CA GLU A 59 6.68 16.95 -16.70
C GLU A 59 7.54 16.09 -15.76
N PRO A 60 7.96 14.90 -16.19
CA PRO A 60 7.78 14.30 -17.53
C PRO A 60 6.46 13.53 -17.70
N LEU A 61 5.67 13.32 -16.65
CA LEU A 61 4.44 12.52 -16.70
C LEU A 61 3.38 13.12 -17.62
N LYS A 62 3.30 14.45 -17.68
CA LYS A 62 2.42 15.17 -18.62
C LYS A 62 2.71 14.80 -20.07
N GLY A 63 3.97 14.67 -20.44
CA GLY A 63 4.40 14.21 -21.76
C GLY A 63 3.91 12.79 -22.05
N LEU A 64 4.00 11.87 -21.09
CA LEU A 64 3.47 10.50 -21.22
C LEU A 64 1.94 10.47 -21.37
N VAL A 65 1.23 11.27 -20.59
CA VAL A 65 -0.24 11.39 -20.72
C VAL A 65 -0.62 11.91 -22.10
N SER A 66 0.09 12.93 -22.60
CA SER A 66 -0.16 13.52 -23.94
C SER A 66 0.17 12.55 -25.07
N LYS A 67 1.20 11.72 -24.93
CA LYS A 67 1.55 10.66 -25.89
C LYS A 67 0.42 9.65 -26.06
N GLY A 68 -0.17 9.19 -25.00
CA GLY A 68 -1.44 8.44 -24.95
C GLY A 68 -1.42 7.03 -25.50
N ARG A 69 -0.40 6.61 -26.29
CA ARG A 69 -0.23 5.26 -26.87
C ARG A 69 1.15 5.10 -27.51
N ASN A 70 1.45 3.87 -27.96
CA ASN A 70 2.71 3.52 -28.63
C ASN A 70 3.92 3.89 -27.77
N TYR A 71 3.85 3.53 -26.49
CA TYR A 71 4.93 3.77 -25.55
C TYR A 71 6.15 2.93 -25.87
N SER A 72 7.31 3.41 -25.44
CA SER A 72 8.58 2.68 -25.49
C SER A 72 8.97 2.14 -24.11
N GLU A 73 9.98 1.28 -24.07
CA GLU A 73 10.56 0.83 -22.80
C GLU A 73 11.19 1.99 -22.02
N GLU A 74 11.74 3.00 -22.74
CA GLU A 74 12.26 4.22 -22.14
C GLU A 74 11.16 5.03 -21.46
N ASP A 75 9.95 5.14 -22.06
CA ASP A 75 8.79 5.77 -21.44
C ASP A 75 8.43 5.07 -20.12
N LYS A 76 8.49 3.73 -20.10
CA LYS A 76 8.24 2.95 -18.89
C LYS A 76 9.29 3.23 -17.81
N VAL A 77 10.55 3.31 -18.18
CA VAL A 77 11.63 3.69 -17.26
C VAL A 77 11.41 5.09 -16.70
N VAL A 78 11.05 6.08 -17.53
CA VAL A 78 10.71 7.44 -17.08
C VAL A 78 9.57 7.39 -16.04
N LEU A 79 8.48 6.69 -16.33
CA LEU A 79 7.34 6.57 -15.44
C LEU A 79 7.72 5.96 -14.09
N LEU A 80 8.44 4.83 -14.10
CA LEU A 80 8.84 4.13 -12.87
C LEU A 80 9.83 4.95 -12.04
N ASN A 81 10.73 5.71 -12.69
CA ASN A 81 11.62 6.62 -11.99
C ASN A 81 10.86 7.75 -11.29
N GLU A 82 9.81 8.29 -11.91
CA GLU A 82 8.96 9.30 -11.26
C GLU A 82 8.19 8.70 -10.08
N HIS A 83 7.69 7.46 -10.19
CA HIS A 83 7.07 6.75 -9.05
C HIS A 83 8.07 6.57 -7.90
N SER A 84 9.30 6.14 -8.17
CA SER A 84 10.35 6.04 -7.14
C SER A 84 10.55 7.38 -6.43
N LYS A 85 10.70 8.49 -7.18
CA LYS A 85 10.84 9.82 -6.59
C LYS A 85 9.66 10.23 -5.70
N LEU A 86 8.43 9.80 -6.05
CA LEU A 86 7.24 10.06 -5.24
C LEU A 86 7.25 9.22 -3.96
N ILE A 87 7.62 7.95 -4.05
CA ILE A 87 7.76 7.05 -2.90
C ILE A 87 8.82 7.59 -1.93
N ASP A 88 9.96 8.03 -2.44
CA ASP A 88 11.06 8.59 -1.64
C ASP A 88 10.66 9.85 -0.85
N LYS A 89 9.60 10.56 -1.28
CA LYS A 89 9.07 11.72 -0.56
C LYS A 89 8.12 11.37 0.59
N VAL A 90 7.58 10.16 0.65
CA VAL A 90 6.53 9.81 1.62
C VAL A 90 7.00 9.99 3.06
N ILE A 91 8.08 9.33 3.44
CA ILE A 91 8.62 9.39 4.80
C ILE A 91 9.10 10.80 5.17
N PRO A 92 9.93 11.49 4.36
CA PRO A 92 10.35 12.85 4.69
C PRO A 92 9.19 13.84 4.84
N THR A 93 8.15 13.71 4.00
CA THR A 93 6.96 14.59 4.10
C THR A 93 6.22 14.38 5.42
N HIS A 94 6.01 13.12 5.83
CA HIS A 94 5.39 12.82 7.13
C HIS A 94 6.23 13.35 8.29
N ALA A 95 7.55 13.15 8.26
CA ALA A 95 8.46 13.64 9.28
C ALA A 95 8.40 15.17 9.42
N GLU A 96 8.39 15.91 8.29
CA GLU A 96 8.31 17.38 8.32
C GLU A 96 6.95 17.87 8.82
N LEU A 97 5.84 17.28 8.36
CA LEU A 97 4.51 17.65 8.81
C LEU A 97 4.32 17.38 10.31
N TRP A 98 4.87 16.30 10.80
CA TRP A 98 4.86 16.01 12.24
C TRP A 98 5.72 16.98 13.04
N LYS A 99 6.94 17.24 12.56
CA LYS A 99 7.86 18.21 13.19
C LYS A 99 7.23 19.62 13.30
N THR A 100 6.46 20.03 12.29
CA THR A 100 5.77 21.34 12.28
C THR A 100 4.44 21.33 13.04
N GLY A 101 4.03 20.20 13.62
CA GLY A 101 2.78 20.06 14.38
C GLY A 101 1.51 20.07 13.54
N GLN A 102 1.61 19.90 12.22
CA GLN A 102 0.44 19.83 11.33
C GLN A 102 -0.27 18.49 11.42
N ILE A 103 0.44 17.42 11.75
CA ILE A 103 -0.10 16.08 11.95
C ILE A 103 0.49 15.47 13.21
N GLU A 104 -0.22 14.51 13.79
CA GLU A 104 0.28 13.56 14.76
C GLU A 104 0.39 12.19 14.09
N ILE A 105 1.44 11.42 14.43
CA ILE A 105 1.67 10.10 13.86
C ILE A 105 1.57 9.05 14.97
N THR A 106 0.73 8.05 14.75
CA THR A 106 0.72 6.81 15.52
C THR A 106 1.45 5.72 14.76
N THR A 107 1.96 4.73 15.47
CA THR A 107 2.57 3.54 14.84
C THR A 107 1.67 2.32 15.05
N THR A 108 2.13 1.16 14.59
CA THR A 108 1.54 -0.14 14.86
C THR A 108 2.64 -1.07 15.38
N PRO A 109 2.32 -2.21 16.01
CA PRO A 109 3.32 -3.21 16.34
C PRO A 109 4.11 -3.61 15.08
N TYR A 110 5.41 -3.89 15.22
CA TYR A 110 6.39 -3.99 14.12
C TYR A 110 5.96 -4.84 12.93
N ALA A 111 5.51 -6.08 13.17
CA ALA A 111 5.06 -7.00 12.13
C ALA A 111 3.51 -7.06 12.03
N HIS A 112 2.82 -6.07 12.57
CA HIS A 112 1.35 -5.98 12.58
C HIS A 112 0.63 -7.20 13.16
N PRO A 113 1.11 -7.78 14.29
CA PRO A 113 0.46 -8.93 14.87
C PRO A 113 -0.77 -8.54 15.69
N ILE A 114 -1.71 -9.46 15.83
CA ILE A 114 -2.80 -9.38 16.81
C ILE A 114 -2.21 -9.60 18.21
N LEU A 115 -1.84 -8.51 18.90
CA LEU A 115 -1.10 -8.57 20.17
C LEU A 115 -1.77 -9.44 21.25
N PRO A 116 -3.11 -9.39 21.47
CA PRO A 116 -3.76 -10.27 22.44
C PRO A 116 -3.46 -11.74 22.20
N LEU A 117 -3.43 -12.19 20.94
CA LEU A 117 -3.16 -13.60 20.60
C LEU A 117 -1.69 -14.00 20.78
N ILE A 118 -0.76 -13.05 20.64
CA ILE A 118 0.65 -13.29 20.97
C ILE A 118 0.83 -13.33 22.48
N PHE A 119 0.19 -12.38 23.17
CA PHE A 119 0.25 -12.31 24.62
C PHE A 119 -0.27 -13.62 25.24
N ASP A 120 -1.48 -14.04 24.85
CA ASP A 120 -2.10 -15.28 25.32
C ASP A 120 -3.26 -15.67 24.40
N THR A 121 -3.21 -16.83 23.75
CA THR A 121 -4.29 -17.31 22.88
C THR A 121 -5.63 -17.48 23.60
N ASN A 122 -5.65 -17.66 24.94
CA ASN A 122 -6.88 -17.76 25.71
C ASN A 122 -7.68 -16.44 25.74
N LEU A 123 -7.05 -15.29 25.42
CA LEU A 123 -7.75 -14.01 25.30
C LEU A 123 -8.77 -14.00 24.15
N ALA A 124 -8.67 -14.92 23.19
CA ALA A 124 -9.68 -15.07 22.13
C ALA A 124 -11.07 -15.32 22.71
N ALA A 125 -11.18 -16.09 23.81
CA ALA A 125 -12.45 -16.37 24.47
C ALA A 125 -13.10 -15.16 25.14
N VAL A 126 -12.39 -14.08 25.34
CA VAL A 126 -12.94 -12.80 25.85
C VAL A 126 -13.72 -12.07 24.77
N GLY A 127 -13.21 -12.07 23.55
CA GLY A 127 -13.85 -11.43 22.40
C GLY A 127 -14.93 -12.31 21.73
N ASP A 128 -14.74 -13.62 21.78
CA ASP A 128 -15.65 -14.61 21.19
C ASP A 128 -15.97 -15.70 22.23
N ILE A 129 -17.11 -15.53 22.92
CA ILE A 129 -17.57 -16.47 23.93
C ILE A 129 -17.95 -17.79 23.25
N GLY A 130 -17.16 -18.83 23.51
CA GLY A 130 -17.35 -20.14 22.90
C GLY A 130 -16.37 -20.45 21.77
N ALA A 131 -15.41 -19.56 21.52
CA ALA A 131 -14.32 -19.85 20.59
C ALA A 131 -13.59 -21.14 20.97
N GLU A 132 -13.31 -21.98 19.97
CA GLU A 132 -12.45 -23.16 20.17
C GLU A 132 -11.00 -22.69 20.33
N LEU A 133 -10.46 -22.89 21.53
CA LEU A 133 -9.08 -22.51 21.82
C LEU A 133 -8.10 -23.58 21.35
N PRO A 134 -6.87 -23.20 20.96
CA PRO A 134 -5.83 -24.15 20.61
C PRO A 134 -5.53 -25.13 21.77
N THR A 135 -5.39 -26.42 21.47
CA THR A 135 -4.98 -27.44 22.44
C THR A 135 -3.66 -27.08 23.14
N ASN A 136 -2.71 -26.53 22.37
CA ASN A 136 -1.45 -25.98 22.88
C ASN A 136 -1.59 -24.47 23.04
N ARG A 137 -1.78 -24.01 24.26
CA ARG A 137 -1.82 -22.59 24.59
C ARG A 137 -0.51 -21.89 24.16
N PHE A 138 -0.62 -20.86 23.36
CA PHE A 138 0.48 -19.96 23.06
C PHE A 138 0.41 -18.76 24.01
N ASN A 139 1.51 -18.51 24.75
CA ASN A 139 1.58 -17.42 25.71
C ASN A 139 3.00 -16.85 25.70
N LYS A 140 3.16 -15.66 25.09
CA LYS A 140 4.45 -14.99 24.89
C LYS A 140 4.35 -13.48 25.11
N PRO A 141 4.09 -13.01 26.36
CA PRO A 141 3.98 -11.59 26.65
C PRO A 141 5.23 -10.78 26.25
N THR A 142 6.42 -11.37 26.42
CA THR A 142 7.68 -10.72 26.02
C THR A 142 7.74 -10.49 24.51
N ASP A 143 7.24 -11.42 23.69
CA ASP A 143 7.23 -11.25 22.24
C ASP A 143 6.27 -10.13 21.83
N ALA A 144 5.12 -10.01 22.52
CA ALA A 144 4.19 -8.90 22.32
C ALA A 144 4.85 -7.55 22.63
N ALA A 145 5.55 -7.44 23.78
CA ALA A 145 6.29 -6.24 24.15
C ALA A 145 7.40 -5.89 23.12
N ILE A 146 8.15 -6.88 22.65
CA ILE A 146 9.17 -6.69 21.61
C ILE A 146 8.55 -6.16 20.29
N GLN A 147 7.37 -6.62 19.91
CA GLN A 147 6.67 -6.10 18.72
C GLN A 147 6.33 -4.62 18.87
N VAL A 148 5.89 -4.20 20.04
CA VAL A 148 5.60 -2.78 20.35
C VAL A 148 6.87 -1.94 20.28
N GLU A 149 7.91 -2.32 21.02
CA GLU A 149 9.18 -1.58 21.06
C GLU A 149 9.83 -1.45 19.68
N LYS A 150 9.91 -2.54 18.91
CA LYS A 150 10.45 -2.49 17.55
C LYS A 150 9.64 -1.59 16.62
N GLY A 151 8.31 -1.53 16.78
CA GLY A 151 7.46 -0.61 16.01
C GLY A 151 7.78 0.84 16.33
N LEU A 152 7.90 1.17 17.62
CA LEU A 152 8.26 2.50 18.10
C LEU A 152 9.67 2.91 17.63
N ASP A 153 10.67 2.03 17.78
CA ASP A 153 12.06 2.29 17.39
C ASP A 153 12.19 2.52 15.88
N LEU A 154 11.47 1.73 15.07
CA LEU A 154 11.47 1.92 13.62
C LEU A 154 10.82 3.26 13.23
N ALA A 155 9.69 3.60 13.85
CA ALA A 155 9.01 4.86 13.58
C ALA A 155 9.91 6.06 13.98
N GLU A 156 10.55 6.02 15.14
CA GLU A 156 11.49 7.05 15.60
C GLU A 156 12.68 7.19 14.64
N LYS A 157 13.25 6.07 14.22
CA LYS A 157 14.38 6.05 13.26
C LYS A 157 14.00 6.69 11.92
N LEU A 158 12.79 6.44 11.41
CA LEU A 158 12.37 6.91 10.09
C LEU A 158 11.83 8.34 10.11
N LEU A 159 11.18 8.74 11.21
CA LEU A 159 10.43 10.00 11.30
C LEU A 159 11.09 11.04 12.21
N GLY A 160 12.13 10.64 12.95
CA GLY A 160 12.89 11.53 13.83
C GLY A 160 12.24 11.84 15.18
N GLN A 161 11.06 11.28 15.47
CA GLN A 161 10.35 11.41 16.73
C GLN A 161 9.72 10.07 17.12
N ARG A 162 9.65 9.78 18.43
CA ARG A 162 8.99 8.58 18.94
C ARG A 162 7.50 8.80 19.07
N PRO A 163 6.63 7.99 18.43
CA PRO A 163 5.19 8.09 18.60
C PRO A 163 4.74 7.84 20.04
N THR A 164 3.73 8.57 20.48
CA THR A 164 3.11 8.39 21.81
C THR A 164 1.81 7.58 21.73
N GLY A 165 1.30 7.35 20.52
CA GLY A 165 0.10 6.58 20.24
C GLY A 165 0.39 5.39 19.35
N MET A 166 -0.43 4.34 19.50
CA MET A 166 -0.36 3.14 18.70
C MET A 166 -1.73 2.71 18.21
N TRP A 167 -1.84 2.35 16.94
CA TRP A 167 -2.99 1.65 16.40
C TRP A 167 -2.83 0.15 16.66
N PRO A 168 -3.74 -0.48 17.39
CA PRO A 168 -3.68 -1.92 17.58
C PRO A 168 -3.99 -2.63 16.25
N ALA A 169 -3.14 -3.60 15.89
CA ALA A 169 -3.33 -4.37 14.67
C ALA A 169 -4.74 -5.00 14.63
N GLU A 170 -5.43 -4.86 13.51
CA GLU A 170 -6.83 -5.33 13.31
C GLU A 170 -7.84 -4.77 14.32
N GLY A 171 -7.51 -3.69 15.03
CA GLY A 171 -8.34 -3.15 16.11
C GLY A 171 -8.43 -4.05 17.34
N ALA A 172 -7.61 -5.09 17.44
CA ALA A 172 -7.65 -6.06 18.52
C ALA A 172 -6.93 -5.55 19.77
N VAL A 173 -7.68 -5.45 20.86
CA VAL A 173 -7.19 -4.98 22.15
C VAL A 173 -7.59 -5.92 23.27
N SER A 174 -6.81 -5.95 24.33
CA SER A 174 -7.17 -6.53 25.64
C SER A 174 -6.54 -5.69 26.73
N GLN A 175 -6.99 -5.85 27.97
CA GLN A 175 -6.43 -5.12 29.11
C GLN A 175 -4.93 -5.40 29.30
N GLU A 176 -4.49 -6.61 28.95
CA GLU A 176 -3.10 -7.06 29.13
C GLU A 176 -2.13 -6.44 28.13
N VAL A 177 -2.63 -5.94 26.99
CA VAL A 177 -1.79 -5.36 25.93
C VAL A 177 -1.86 -3.82 25.86
N LEU A 178 -2.70 -3.18 26.69
CA LEU A 178 -2.77 -1.75 26.87
C LEU A 178 -1.76 -1.28 27.94
#